data_8cab29028abac4e8ae00ee2acf7397e3
#
_entry.id   8cab29028abac4e8ae00ee2acf7397e3
#
_cell.length_a   1.000
_cell.length_b   1.000
_cell.length_c   1.000
_cell.angle_alpha   90.00
_cell.angle_beta   90.00
_cell.angle_gamma   90.00
#
_symmetry.space_group_name_H-M   'P 1'
#
loop_
_entity.id
_entity.type
_entity.pdbx_description
1 polymer ?
#
loop_
_entity_poly.entity_id
_entity_poly.type
_entity_poly.pdbx_seq_one_letter_code
_entity_poly.pdbx_strand_id
1 'polypeptide(L)'
;MSVLSGKHIVLGITGSIAAYKAAVLTRLLVKAGAEVQIVITPAGKEFITPITLSALSSRPVISEFFSGRDGTWNSHVDLGLWADVMLIAPATAATIGKLAHGVADNMLITTYLSMKAPVFIAPAMDLDMCAHPSTTDNLDLLALRGNFIIEPKSGELASHLVGKGRMEEPEAIIAALEEYFSTGLDYQGRRVLLTAGPTHEPIDPVRFIGNHSTGRMGIALANELVRRGAEVTLILGPSSLRPREEVRVIPVTTAEEMLREAEEVVGEVDLAIFAAAVADYRPRYTHAEKLKREGQEELELELVRNPDIAATLGAWKRPDQYFVGFALESSVGVEEAKRKMQQKNFDAIVLNSLQDAGAGFACETNKVTLFDREGGIEAYELKSKEAVARDIVDFVARRLGL
;
A
#
# COMPACT_ATOMS: atom_id res chain seq x y z
N MET A 1 -5.79 5.40 28.99
CA MET A 1 -5.87 3.96 28.61
C MET A 1 -5.27 3.87 27.23
N SER A 2 -4.54 2.78 26.90
CA SER A 2 -4.03 2.58 25.55
C SER A 2 -5.21 2.36 24.58
N VAL A 3 -5.08 2.80 23.34
CA VAL A 3 -6.07 2.54 22.27
C VAL A 3 -6.20 1.04 21.92
N LEU A 4 -5.26 0.22 22.41
CA LEU A 4 -5.30 -1.24 22.27
C LEU A 4 -6.17 -1.90 23.33
N SER A 5 -6.69 -1.17 24.34
CA SER A 5 -7.53 -1.72 25.38
C SER A 5 -8.83 -2.31 24.83
N GLY A 6 -9.08 -3.60 25.11
CA GLY A 6 -10.22 -4.36 24.60
C GLY A 6 -10.08 -4.83 23.16
N LYS A 7 -8.94 -4.57 22.48
CA LYS A 7 -8.70 -5.07 21.12
C LYS A 7 -8.32 -6.55 21.13
N HIS A 8 -8.83 -7.29 20.19
CA HIS A 8 -8.56 -8.68 19.94
C HIS A 8 -7.42 -8.85 18.94
N ILE A 9 -6.30 -9.39 19.38
CA ILE A 9 -5.07 -9.49 18.56
C ILE A 9 -4.72 -10.96 18.33
N VAL A 10 -4.67 -11.39 17.07
CA VAL A 10 -4.07 -12.67 16.70
C VAL A 10 -2.57 -12.45 16.48
N LEU A 11 -1.74 -13.01 17.37
CA LEU A 11 -0.28 -12.96 17.28
C LEU A 11 0.26 -14.23 16.64
N GLY A 12 0.74 -14.11 15.40
CA GLY A 12 1.41 -15.17 14.65
C GLY A 12 2.90 -15.21 14.94
N ILE A 13 3.42 -16.40 15.34
CA ILE A 13 4.85 -16.57 15.67
C ILE A 13 5.46 -17.62 14.75
N THR A 14 6.58 -17.30 14.10
CA THR A 14 7.25 -18.20 13.17
C THR A 14 8.66 -18.59 13.63
N GLY A 15 9.29 -19.56 12.95
CA GLY A 15 10.56 -20.18 13.35
C GLY A 15 11.78 -19.28 13.07
N SER A 16 12.04 -18.35 13.97
CA SER A 16 13.20 -17.45 13.93
C SER A 16 13.79 -17.31 15.34
N ILE A 17 15.09 -17.05 15.42
CA ILE A 17 15.72 -16.69 16.69
C ILE A 17 15.04 -15.48 17.34
N ALA A 18 14.49 -14.55 16.53
CA ALA A 18 13.74 -13.40 17.01
C ALA A 18 12.44 -13.75 17.75
N ALA A 19 12.01 -15.01 17.75
CA ALA A 19 10.82 -15.47 18.49
C ALA A 19 10.93 -15.21 20.01
N TYR A 20 12.13 -15.05 20.58
CA TYR A 20 12.27 -14.64 21.99
C TYR A 20 11.62 -13.29 22.28
N LYS A 21 11.61 -12.38 21.30
CA LYS A 21 10.94 -11.08 21.43
C LYS A 21 9.42 -11.19 21.51
N ALA A 22 8.84 -12.27 20.98
CA ALA A 22 7.40 -12.49 21.04
C ALA A 22 6.88 -12.64 22.48
N ALA A 23 7.70 -13.11 23.42
CA ALA A 23 7.33 -13.12 24.84
C ALA A 23 7.17 -11.70 25.40
N VAL A 24 8.11 -10.80 25.10
CA VAL A 24 8.04 -9.38 25.50
C VAL A 24 6.85 -8.72 24.82
N LEU A 25 6.68 -8.93 23.52
CA LEU A 25 5.59 -8.37 22.72
C LEU A 25 4.22 -8.81 23.27
N THR A 26 4.03 -10.12 23.55
CA THR A 26 2.80 -10.63 24.19
C THR A 26 2.52 -9.89 25.50
N ARG A 27 3.54 -9.75 26.36
CA ARG A 27 3.40 -9.06 27.65
C ARG A 27 3.04 -7.59 27.49
N LEU A 28 3.61 -6.90 26.52
CA LEU A 28 3.29 -5.49 26.24
C LEU A 28 1.86 -5.32 25.74
N LEU A 29 1.41 -6.17 24.80
CA LEU A 29 0.03 -6.18 24.31
C LEU A 29 -0.99 -6.40 25.44
N VAL A 30 -0.77 -7.42 26.29
CA VAL A 30 -1.63 -7.70 27.44
C VAL A 30 -1.63 -6.53 28.44
N LYS A 31 -0.46 -5.91 28.71
CA LYS A 31 -0.38 -4.70 29.56
C LYS A 31 -1.10 -3.49 28.97
N ALA A 32 -1.15 -3.36 27.64
CA ALA A 32 -1.93 -2.34 26.96
C ALA A 32 -3.45 -2.61 27.01
N GLY A 33 -3.87 -3.75 27.59
CA GLY A 33 -5.26 -4.15 27.75
C GLY A 33 -5.85 -4.92 26.57
N ALA A 34 -5.01 -5.38 25.65
CA ALA A 34 -5.45 -6.20 24.53
C ALA A 34 -5.68 -7.66 24.95
N GLU A 35 -6.59 -8.34 24.26
CA GLU A 35 -6.78 -9.79 24.33
C GLU A 35 -5.96 -10.46 23.22
N VAL A 36 -4.99 -11.31 23.60
CA VAL A 36 -4.04 -11.89 22.66
C VAL A 36 -4.27 -13.36 22.47
N GLN A 37 -4.60 -13.79 21.25
CA GLN A 37 -4.64 -15.18 20.83
C GLN A 37 -3.40 -15.51 20.02
N ILE A 38 -2.58 -16.43 20.50
CA ILE A 38 -1.33 -16.79 19.83
C ILE A 38 -1.55 -17.98 18.89
N VAL A 39 -1.06 -17.81 17.64
CA VAL A 39 -0.97 -18.88 16.64
C VAL A 39 0.51 -19.06 16.28
N ILE A 40 1.07 -20.24 16.57
CA ILE A 40 2.49 -20.53 16.36
C ILE A 40 2.69 -21.60 15.28
N THR A 41 3.65 -21.39 14.39
CA THR A 41 4.01 -22.43 13.42
C THR A 41 4.74 -23.61 14.09
N PRO A 42 4.74 -24.82 13.47
CA PRO A 42 5.55 -25.93 13.98
C PRO A 42 7.02 -25.54 14.21
N ALA A 43 7.64 -24.84 13.27
CA ALA A 43 9.01 -24.33 13.41
C ALA A 43 9.16 -23.29 14.55
N GLY A 44 8.13 -22.51 14.83
CA GLY A 44 8.15 -21.54 15.93
C GLY A 44 8.29 -22.17 17.30
N LYS A 45 7.72 -23.38 17.49
CA LYS A 45 7.80 -24.13 18.75
C LYS A 45 9.22 -24.56 19.12
N GLU A 46 10.11 -24.66 18.15
CA GLU A 46 11.54 -24.98 18.37
C GLU A 46 12.33 -23.80 18.98
N PHE A 47 11.82 -22.57 18.84
CA PHE A 47 12.49 -21.37 19.35
C PHE A 47 11.87 -20.81 20.64
N ILE A 48 10.57 -21.01 20.84
CA ILE A 48 9.87 -20.56 22.04
C ILE A 48 8.73 -21.54 22.39
N THR A 49 8.62 -21.91 23.66
CA THR A 49 7.63 -22.92 24.06
C THR A 49 6.21 -22.38 24.14
N PRO A 50 5.19 -23.12 23.71
CA PRO A 50 3.78 -22.77 23.92
C PRO A 50 3.43 -22.51 25.39
N ILE A 51 4.08 -23.21 26.34
CA ILE A 51 3.84 -23.04 27.78
C ILE A 51 4.18 -21.61 28.21
N THR A 52 5.34 -21.08 27.79
CA THR A 52 5.73 -19.70 28.09
C THR A 52 4.72 -18.71 27.56
N LEU A 53 4.31 -18.90 26.31
CA LEU A 53 3.39 -17.99 25.63
C LEU A 53 1.97 -18.04 26.19
N SER A 54 1.47 -19.22 26.53
CA SER A 54 0.14 -19.37 27.16
C SER A 54 0.08 -18.74 28.55
N ALA A 55 1.17 -18.87 29.33
CA ALA A 55 1.26 -18.21 30.64
C ALA A 55 1.24 -16.67 30.53
N LEU A 56 1.80 -16.09 29.45
CA LEU A 56 1.84 -14.66 29.23
C LEU A 56 0.53 -14.11 28.65
N SER A 57 -0.14 -14.84 27.75
CA SER A 57 -1.40 -14.44 27.12
C SER A 57 -2.64 -14.83 27.90
N SER A 58 -2.50 -15.72 28.92
CA SER A 58 -3.60 -16.36 29.65
C SER A 58 -4.58 -17.13 28.75
N ARG A 59 -4.12 -17.56 27.57
CA ARG A 59 -4.89 -18.32 26.59
C ARG A 59 -4.08 -19.51 26.04
N PRO A 60 -4.73 -20.62 25.64
CA PRO A 60 -4.05 -21.70 24.95
C PRO A 60 -3.39 -21.21 23.65
N VAL A 61 -2.18 -21.69 23.36
CA VAL A 61 -1.48 -21.42 22.11
C VAL A 61 -1.97 -22.42 21.05
N ILE A 62 -2.36 -21.90 19.89
CA ILE A 62 -2.84 -22.70 18.76
C ILE A 62 -1.67 -22.95 17.80
N SER A 63 -1.44 -24.24 17.46
CA SER A 63 -0.40 -24.59 16.48
C SER A 63 -0.89 -25.59 15.42
N GLU A 64 -1.92 -26.35 15.75
CA GLU A 64 -2.45 -27.43 14.91
C GLU A 64 -3.92 -27.19 14.61
N PHE A 65 -4.40 -27.77 13.50
CA PHE A 65 -5.82 -27.68 13.14
C PHE A 65 -6.70 -28.46 14.10
N PHE A 66 -6.21 -29.58 14.65
CA PHE A 66 -6.95 -30.45 15.54
C PHE A 66 -6.35 -30.42 16.95
N SER A 67 -7.21 -30.20 17.95
CA SER A 67 -6.81 -30.15 19.35
C SER A 67 -6.72 -31.56 19.99
N GLY A 68 -7.37 -32.54 19.39
CA GLY A 68 -7.41 -33.92 19.86
C GLY A 68 -7.76 -34.92 18.75
N ARG A 69 -8.02 -36.18 19.13
CA ARG A 69 -8.49 -37.21 18.20
C ARG A 69 -10.01 -37.43 18.23
N ASP A 70 -10.72 -36.63 18.96
CA ASP A 70 -12.17 -36.63 19.17
C ASP A 70 -12.98 -35.79 18.18
N GLY A 71 -12.32 -35.20 17.16
CA GLY A 71 -12.93 -34.31 16.21
C GLY A 71 -12.94 -32.85 16.65
N THR A 72 -12.38 -32.49 17.78
CA THR A 72 -12.21 -31.10 18.24
C THR A 72 -11.16 -30.42 17.38
N TRP A 73 -11.52 -29.29 16.76
CA TRP A 73 -10.65 -28.54 15.86
C TRP A 73 -10.58 -27.07 16.21
N ASN A 74 -9.49 -26.42 15.82
CA ASN A 74 -9.29 -24.98 15.97
C ASN A 74 -9.81 -24.28 14.70
N SER A 75 -10.83 -23.44 14.85
CA SER A 75 -11.43 -22.75 13.71
C SER A 75 -10.60 -21.53 13.34
N HIS A 76 -9.95 -21.58 12.18
CA HIS A 76 -9.26 -20.43 11.60
C HIS A 76 -10.23 -19.33 11.15
N VAL A 77 -11.46 -19.70 10.80
CA VAL A 77 -12.53 -18.76 10.44
C VAL A 77 -12.95 -17.94 11.65
N ASP A 78 -13.15 -18.60 12.80
CA ASP A 78 -13.54 -17.89 14.03
C ASP A 78 -12.43 -16.94 14.51
N LEU A 79 -11.16 -17.30 14.33
CA LEU A 79 -10.03 -16.41 14.59
C LEU A 79 -10.04 -15.21 13.66
N GLY A 80 -10.34 -15.42 12.38
CA GLY A 80 -10.42 -14.35 11.38
C GLY A 80 -11.58 -13.37 11.63
N LEU A 81 -12.67 -13.85 12.22
CA LEU A 81 -13.83 -13.03 12.59
C LEU A 81 -13.66 -12.35 13.95
N TRP A 82 -12.96 -13.00 14.89
CA TRP A 82 -12.73 -12.48 16.24
C TRP A 82 -11.72 -11.34 16.30
N ALA A 83 -10.71 -11.37 15.42
CA ALA A 83 -9.58 -10.44 15.48
C ALA A 83 -9.93 -9.02 15.03
N ASP A 84 -9.48 -8.03 15.78
CA ASP A 84 -9.39 -6.62 15.34
C ASP A 84 -8.11 -6.37 14.53
N VAL A 85 -7.06 -7.20 14.76
CA VAL A 85 -5.80 -7.15 14.01
C VAL A 85 -5.08 -8.49 14.09
N MET A 86 -4.37 -8.86 13.02
CA MET A 86 -3.39 -9.94 13.04
C MET A 86 -1.97 -9.34 12.96
N LEU A 87 -1.10 -9.76 13.87
CA LEU A 87 0.32 -9.38 13.90
C LEU A 87 1.17 -10.64 13.74
N ILE A 88 1.99 -10.71 12.71
CA ILE A 88 2.93 -11.81 12.48
C ILE A 88 4.34 -11.36 12.86
N ALA A 89 4.81 -11.73 14.04
CA ALA A 89 6.07 -11.27 14.62
C ALA A 89 6.75 -12.36 15.47
N PRO A 90 7.90 -12.91 15.05
CA PRO A 90 8.60 -12.65 13.78
C PRO A 90 7.95 -13.30 12.57
N ALA A 91 8.16 -12.70 11.37
CA ALA A 91 7.82 -13.30 10.08
C ALA A 91 9.11 -13.70 9.33
N THR A 92 9.33 -15.01 9.14
CA THR A 92 10.48 -15.53 8.37
C THR A 92 10.25 -15.38 6.86
N ALA A 93 11.32 -15.39 6.06
CA ALA A 93 11.25 -15.41 4.60
C ALA A 93 10.35 -16.55 4.06
N ALA A 94 10.44 -17.74 4.64
CA ALA A 94 9.58 -18.87 4.27
C ALA A 94 8.09 -18.57 4.53
N THR A 95 7.76 -17.95 5.65
CA THR A 95 6.38 -17.54 5.96
C THR A 95 5.92 -16.44 5.03
N ILE A 96 6.72 -15.41 4.80
CA ILE A 96 6.43 -14.30 3.89
C ILE A 96 6.11 -14.83 2.48
N GLY A 97 6.92 -15.75 1.95
CA GLY A 97 6.66 -16.40 0.67
C GLY A 97 5.33 -17.17 0.64
N LYS A 98 5.00 -17.89 1.71
CA LYS A 98 3.73 -18.64 1.82
C LYS A 98 2.52 -17.68 1.90
N LEU A 99 2.62 -16.60 2.68
CA LEU A 99 1.57 -15.58 2.76
C LEU A 99 1.33 -14.95 1.39
N ALA A 100 2.41 -14.56 0.69
CA ALA A 100 2.35 -13.91 -0.61
C ALA A 100 1.70 -14.81 -1.69
N HIS A 101 1.89 -16.12 -1.61
CA HIS A 101 1.40 -17.08 -2.61
C HIS A 101 0.23 -17.95 -2.13
N GLY A 102 -0.29 -17.72 -0.93
CA GLY A 102 -1.46 -18.44 -0.39
C GLY A 102 -1.22 -19.92 -0.10
N VAL A 103 -0.01 -20.33 0.28
CA VAL A 103 0.34 -21.72 0.57
C VAL A 103 -0.09 -22.10 2.00
N ALA A 104 -1.33 -22.55 2.14
CA ALA A 104 -2.00 -22.83 3.42
C ALA A 104 -1.61 -24.20 4.00
N ASP A 105 -0.34 -24.41 4.34
CA ASP A 105 0.21 -25.66 4.84
C ASP A 105 0.26 -25.76 6.38
N ASN A 106 -0.15 -24.72 7.09
CA ASN A 106 -0.18 -24.69 8.56
C ASN A 106 -1.27 -23.73 9.07
N MET A 107 -1.58 -23.84 10.36
CA MET A 107 -2.66 -23.09 11.02
C MET A 107 -2.49 -21.56 10.87
N LEU A 108 -1.25 -21.03 10.94
CA LEU A 108 -0.99 -19.60 10.85
C LEU A 108 -1.36 -19.04 9.48
N ILE A 109 -0.90 -19.69 8.40
CA ILE A 109 -1.20 -19.23 7.03
C ILE A 109 -2.70 -19.36 6.73
N THR A 110 -3.33 -20.45 7.17
CA THR A 110 -4.77 -20.63 6.98
C THR A 110 -5.58 -19.57 7.73
N THR A 111 -5.17 -19.22 8.95
CA THR A 111 -5.76 -18.08 9.69
C THR A 111 -5.59 -16.76 8.94
N TYR A 112 -4.39 -16.50 8.41
CA TYR A 112 -4.13 -15.32 7.60
C TYR A 112 -5.07 -15.23 6.38
N LEU A 113 -5.25 -16.32 5.64
CA LEU A 113 -6.15 -16.35 4.47
C LEU A 113 -7.63 -16.14 4.82
N SER A 114 -8.00 -16.37 6.06
CA SER A 114 -9.38 -16.17 6.58
C SER A 114 -9.54 -14.83 7.30
N MET A 115 -8.45 -14.03 7.42
CA MET A 115 -8.44 -12.80 8.18
C MET A 115 -9.27 -11.72 7.49
N LYS A 116 -10.15 -11.07 8.25
CA LYS A 116 -10.90 -9.89 7.82
C LYS A 116 -10.28 -8.59 8.35
N ALA A 117 -9.59 -8.69 9.46
CA ALA A 117 -8.89 -7.58 10.10
C ALA A 117 -7.57 -7.26 9.39
N PRO A 118 -7.01 -6.05 9.58
CA PRO A 118 -5.69 -5.67 9.07
C PRO A 118 -4.60 -6.62 9.57
N VAL A 119 -3.61 -6.86 8.72
CA VAL A 119 -2.49 -7.75 9.04
C VAL A 119 -1.18 -6.97 9.04
N PHE A 120 -0.45 -7.04 10.15
CA PHE A 120 0.89 -6.49 10.32
C PHE A 120 1.92 -7.60 10.26
N ILE A 121 2.99 -7.38 9.53
CA ILE A 121 4.06 -8.35 9.30
C ILE A 121 5.38 -7.72 9.72
N ALA A 122 6.07 -8.34 10.70
CA ALA A 122 7.39 -7.94 11.18
C ALA A 122 8.45 -8.93 10.69
N PRO A 123 9.15 -8.66 9.58
CA PRO A 123 10.16 -9.55 9.03
C PRO A 123 11.33 -9.77 9.98
N ALA A 124 11.88 -10.99 9.97
CA ALA A 124 13.08 -11.36 10.72
C ALA A 124 13.86 -12.44 9.98
N MET A 125 15.05 -12.10 9.48
CA MET A 125 15.92 -12.98 8.71
C MET A 125 17.33 -12.43 8.64
N ASP A 126 18.25 -13.20 8.06
CA ASP A 126 19.61 -12.72 7.81
C ASP A 126 19.65 -11.64 6.71
N LEU A 127 20.73 -10.87 6.68
CA LEU A 127 20.97 -9.74 5.78
C LEU A 127 20.72 -10.11 4.31
N ASP A 128 21.38 -11.18 3.83
CA ASP A 128 21.31 -11.58 2.43
C ASP A 128 19.92 -12.10 2.05
N MET A 129 19.25 -12.77 3.00
CA MET A 129 17.86 -13.19 2.83
C MET A 129 16.89 -12.00 2.74
N CYS A 130 17.14 -10.95 3.54
CA CYS A 130 16.35 -9.73 3.53
C CYS A 130 16.51 -8.96 2.21
N ALA A 131 17.74 -8.91 1.69
CA ALA A 131 18.08 -8.24 0.44
C ALA A 131 17.76 -9.07 -0.81
N HIS A 132 17.39 -10.36 -0.66
CA HIS A 132 17.13 -11.23 -1.80
C HIS A 132 15.90 -10.76 -2.59
N PRO A 133 15.97 -10.66 -3.93
CA PRO A 133 14.85 -10.17 -4.75
C PRO A 133 13.52 -10.87 -4.44
N SER A 134 13.50 -12.21 -4.29
CA SER A 134 12.27 -12.92 -3.96
C SER A 134 11.66 -12.50 -2.62
N THR A 135 12.45 -12.09 -1.65
CA THR A 135 11.94 -11.61 -0.36
C THR A 135 11.35 -10.21 -0.52
N THR A 136 12.03 -9.34 -1.22
CA THR A 136 11.57 -7.99 -1.54
C THR A 136 10.26 -8.05 -2.32
N ASP A 137 10.24 -8.81 -3.44
CA ASP A 137 9.04 -8.99 -4.28
C ASP A 137 7.83 -9.50 -3.45
N ASN A 138 8.05 -10.46 -2.54
CA ASN A 138 6.98 -11.00 -1.70
C ASN A 138 6.47 -9.98 -0.67
N LEU A 139 7.36 -9.20 -0.06
CA LEU A 139 6.97 -8.14 0.88
C LEU A 139 6.16 -7.06 0.17
N ASP A 140 6.60 -6.65 -1.02
CA ASP A 140 5.89 -5.66 -1.83
C ASP A 140 4.52 -6.16 -2.29
N LEU A 141 4.44 -7.42 -2.69
CA LEU A 141 3.16 -8.04 -3.05
C LEU A 141 2.20 -8.06 -1.85
N LEU A 142 2.70 -8.35 -0.65
CA LEU A 142 1.90 -8.32 0.57
C LEU A 142 1.47 -6.90 0.93
N ALA A 143 2.37 -5.92 0.85
CA ALA A 143 2.05 -4.51 1.07
C ALA A 143 0.99 -4.02 0.08
N LEU A 144 1.14 -4.35 -1.19
CA LEU A 144 0.18 -4.00 -2.24
C LEU A 144 -1.22 -4.57 -1.99
N ARG A 145 -1.30 -5.76 -1.37
CA ARG A 145 -2.56 -6.40 -0.96
C ARG A 145 -3.13 -5.83 0.34
N GLY A 146 -2.55 -4.73 0.85
CA GLY A 146 -3.05 -4.02 2.02
C GLY A 146 -2.51 -4.54 3.36
N ASN A 147 -1.46 -5.38 3.37
CA ASN A 147 -0.78 -5.74 4.60
C ASN A 147 0.21 -4.65 5.01
N PHE A 148 0.38 -4.46 6.31
CA PHE A 148 1.30 -3.47 6.88
C PHE A 148 2.65 -4.13 7.16
N ILE A 149 3.69 -3.71 6.44
CA ILE A 149 5.03 -4.21 6.68
C ILE A 149 5.72 -3.32 7.72
N ILE A 150 6.10 -3.92 8.84
CA ILE A 150 6.94 -3.27 9.85
C ILE A 150 8.38 -3.48 9.43
N GLU A 151 9.04 -2.41 9.01
CA GLU A 151 10.40 -2.47 8.47
C GLU A 151 11.38 -3.13 9.44
N PRO A 152 12.17 -4.10 8.98
CA PRO A 152 13.20 -4.70 9.83
C PRO A 152 14.29 -3.68 10.14
N LYS A 153 14.77 -3.70 11.39
CA LYS A 153 15.82 -2.82 11.89
C LYS A 153 17.20 -3.22 11.40
N SER A 154 18.06 -2.23 11.24
CA SER A 154 19.49 -2.46 11.04
C SER A 154 20.19 -2.68 12.38
N GLY A 155 21.13 -3.62 12.44
CA GLY A 155 21.91 -3.94 13.63
C GLY A 155 22.70 -5.23 13.47
N GLU A 156 23.35 -5.66 14.54
CA GLU A 156 24.03 -6.96 14.57
C GLU A 156 23.01 -8.10 14.56
N LEU A 157 23.18 -9.04 13.65
CA LEU A 157 22.37 -10.23 13.47
C LEU A 157 22.96 -11.42 14.24
N ALA A 158 22.21 -12.52 14.35
CA ALA A 158 22.70 -13.74 14.99
C ALA A 158 23.89 -14.38 14.25
N SER A 159 24.07 -14.05 12.98
CA SER A 159 25.22 -14.40 12.15
C SER A 159 26.46 -13.55 12.39
N HIS A 160 26.40 -12.58 13.33
CA HIS A 160 27.43 -11.54 13.56
C HIS A 160 27.63 -10.55 12.41
N LEU A 161 26.82 -10.63 11.36
CA LEU A 161 26.78 -9.61 10.32
C LEU A 161 25.99 -8.39 10.81
N VAL A 162 26.32 -7.21 10.30
CA VAL A 162 25.64 -5.95 10.64
C VAL A 162 24.89 -5.45 9.41
N GLY A 163 23.57 -5.32 9.53
CA GLY A 163 22.73 -4.85 8.43
C GLY A 163 21.24 -4.94 8.73
N LYS A 164 20.41 -4.71 7.70
CA LYS A 164 18.94 -4.77 7.76
C LYS A 164 18.49 -6.23 7.75
N GLY A 165 17.60 -6.62 8.67
CA GLY A 165 17.06 -7.99 8.75
C GLY A 165 16.57 -8.36 10.16
N ARG A 166 16.97 -7.59 11.16
CA ARG A 166 16.55 -7.79 12.56
C ARG A 166 15.09 -7.38 12.74
N MET A 167 14.26 -8.25 13.33
CA MET A 167 12.91 -7.88 13.71
C MET A 167 12.91 -6.60 14.54
N GLU A 168 12.02 -5.68 14.23
CA GLU A 168 11.84 -4.43 14.98
C GLU A 168 11.63 -4.71 16.49
N GLU A 169 11.88 -3.73 17.34
CA GLU A 169 11.74 -3.88 18.78
C GLU A 169 10.25 -3.94 19.16
N PRO A 170 9.88 -4.73 20.19
CA PRO A 170 8.50 -4.90 20.61
C PRO A 170 7.77 -3.59 20.87
N GLU A 171 8.44 -2.60 21.46
CA GLU A 171 7.89 -1.29 21.76
C GLU A 171 7.53 -0.51 20.50
N ALA A 172 8.36 -0.56 19.48
CA ALA A 172 8.10 0.09 18.20
C ALA A 172 6.96 -0.61 17.41
N ILE A 173 6.86 -1.95 17.53
CA ILE A 173 5.74 -2.71 16.98
C ILE A 173 4.42 -2.29 17.66
N ILE A 174 4.41 -2.15 18.98
CA ILE A 174 3.24 -1.65 19.73
C ILE A 174 2.88 -0.24 19.26
N ALA A 175 3.86 0.66 19.16
CA ALA A 175 3.63 2.03 18.70
C ALA A 175 2.99 2.06 17.30
N ALA A 176 3.43 1.19 16.38
CA ALA A 176 2.83 1.09 15.05
C ALA A 176 1.37 0.61 15.08
N LEU A 177 1.01 -0.31 15.99
CA LEU A 177 -0.38 -0.73 16.21
C LEU A 177 -1.20 0.39 16.86
N GLU A 178 -0.66 1.09 17.85
CA GLU A 178 -1.32 2.21 18.52
C GLU A 178 -1.57 3.36 17.53
N GLU A 179 -0.61 3.68 16.69
CA GLU A 179 -0.76 4.65 15.61
C GLU A 179 -1.90 4.26 14.66
N TYR A 180 -1.93 2.99 14.23
CA TYR A 180 -3.01 2.48 13.37
C TYR A 180 -4.40 2.65 13.99
N PHE A 181 -4.56 2.29 15.28
CA PHE A 181 -5.85 2.40 15.96
C PHE A 181 -6.18 3.82 16.44
N SER A 182 -5.18 4.69 16.55
CA SER A 182 -5.36 6.12 16.89
C SER A 182 -5.75 6.94 15.67
N THR A 183 -5.30 6.52 14.48
CA THR A 183 -5.71 7.14 13.21
C THR A 183 -7.18 6.82 13.01
N GLY A 184 -8.04 7.77 13.34
CA GLY A 184 -9.48 7.62 13.25
C GLY A 184 -9.96 7.40 11.82
N LEU A 185 -11.25 7.19 11.66
CA LEU A 185 -11.93 7.25 10.37
C LEU A 185 -12.16 8.72 9.97
N ASP A 186 -11.07 9.49 9.90
CA ASP A 186 -11.10 10.93 9.67
C ASP A 186 -11.63 11.32 8.28
N TYR A 187 -11.54 10.40 7.31
CA TYR A 187 -12.19 10.55 6.01
C TYR A 187 -13.59 9.91 5.94
N GLN A 188 -14.19 9.52 7.06
CA GLN A 188 -15.52 8.91 7.05
C GLN A 188 -16.55 9.84 6.43
N GLY A 189 -17.31 9.32 5.44
CA GLY A 189 -18.32 10.06 4.71
C GLY A 189 -17.74 10.99 3.63
N ARG A 190 -16.41 11.01 3.41
CA ARG A 190 -15.80 11.75 2.29
C ARG A 190 -15.77 10.90 1.03
N ARG A 191 -16.21 11.48 -0.08
CA ARG A 191 -16.16 10.87 -1.41
C ARG A 191 -14.92 11.34 -2.15
N VAL A 192 -14.14 10.39 -2.65
CA VAL A 192 -12.84 10.66 -3.27
C VAL A 192 -12.80 10.09 -4.69
N LEU A 193 -12.45 10.94 -5.65
CA LEU A 193 -12.05 10.54 -6.99
C LEU A 193 -10.52 10.42 -7.04
N LEU A 194 -10.03 9.33 -7.59
CA LEU A 194 -8.60 9.13 -7.79
C LEU A 194 -8.34 8.59 -9.21
N THR A 195 -7.42 9.22 -9.95
CA THR A 195 -6.94 8.70 -11.23
C THR A 195 -5.57 8.07 -11.04
N ALA A 196 -5.33 6.89 -11.60
CA ALA A 196 -4.05 6.19 -11.46
C ALA A 196 -3.71 5.33 -12.69
N GLY A 197 -2.46 4.88 -12.74
CA GLY A 197 -1.96 4.06 -13.84
C GLY A 197 -1.54 4.89 -15.06
N PRO A 198 -1.00 4.23 -16.09
CA PRO A 198 -0.74 4.84 -17.39
C PRO A 198 -2.01 4.93 -18.22
N THR A 199 -2.01 5.74 -19.27
CA THR A 199 -2.91 5.54 -20.41
C THR A 199 -2.15 4.87 -21.55
N HIS A 200 -2.85 4.02 -22.31
CA HIS A 200 -2.34 3.37 -23.51
C HIS A 200 -3.14 3.88 -24.69
N GLU A 201 -2.47 4.64 -25.55
CA GLU A 201 -3.06 5.25 -26.74
C GLU A 201 -2.78 4.33 -27.95
N PRO A 202 -3.78 3.62 -28.46
CA PRO A 202 -3.56 2.55 -29.42
C PRO A 202 -3.08 3.09 -30.76
N ILE A 203 -2.03 2.49 -31.32
CA ILE A 203 -1.58 2.65 -32.71
C ILE A 203 -2.33 1.63 -33.59
N ASP A 204 -2.37 0.38 -33.12
CA ASP A 204 -3.04 -0.76 -33.73
C ASP A 204 -3.43 -1.76 -32.61
N PRO A 205 -4.05 -2.93 -32.91
CA PRO A 205 -4.43 -3.90 -31.88
C PRO A 205 -3.28 -4.46 -31.02
N VAL A 206 -2.01 -4.19 -31.39
CA VAL A 206 -0.82 -4.76 -30.75
C VAL A 206 0.06 -3.70 -30.08
N ARG A 207 0.12 -2.48 -30.64
CA ARG A 207 1.04 -1.43 -30.22
C ARG A 207 0.29 -0.19 -29.74
N PHE A 208 0.88 0.47 -28.75
CA PHE A 208 0.35 1.70 -28.18
C PHE A 208 1.47 2.69 -27.80
N ILE A 209 1.11 3.94 -27.57
CA ILE A 209 1.92 4.96 -26.91
C ILE A 209 1.45 5.04 -25.46
N GLY A 210 2.37 5.05 -24.52
CA GLY A 210 2.02 5.14 -23.09
C GLY A 210 3.24 5.41 -22.21
N ASN A 211 3.00 5.58 -20.92
CA ASN A 211 4.01 5.82 -19.91
C ASN A 211 4.35 4.55 -19.13
N HIS A 212 5.54 4.50 -18.52
CA HIS A 212 6.01 3.35 -17.72
C HIS A 212 5.37 3.24 -16.32
N SER A 213 4.28 3.93 -16.07
CA SER A 213 3.58 3.86 -14.78
C SER A 213 2.96 2.47 -14.55
N THR A 214 3.03 1.98 -13.32
CA THR A 214 2.37 0.74 -12.89
C THR A 214 1.06 0.98 -12.14
N GLY A 215 0.75 2.25 -11.80
CA GLY A 215 -0.40 2.60 -10.97
C GLY A 215 -0.19 2.42 -9.46
N ARG A 216 0.96 1.91 -9.02
CA ARG A 216 1.24 1.56 -7.60
C ARG A 216 0.97 2.74 -6.64
N MET A 217 1.41 3.95 -6.96
CA MET A 217 1.22 5.11 -6.09
C MET A 217 -0.27 5.46 -5.89
N GLY A 218 -1.04 5.48 -6.97
CA GLY A 218 -2.48 5.74 -6.88
C GLY A 218 -3.23 4.63 -6.15
N ILE A 219 -2.84 3.36 -6.34
CA ILE A 219 -3.41 2.23 -5.60
C ILE A 219 -3.09 2.34 -4.10
N ALA A 220 -1.86 2.72 -3.72
CA ALA A 220 -1.48 2.94 -2.33
C ALA A 220 -2.30 4.07 -1.68
N LEU A 221 -2.53 5.17 -2.40
CA LEU A 221 -3.40 6.27 -1.95
C LEU A 221 -4.86 5.82 -1.79
N ALA A 222 -5.40 5.07 -2.75
CA ALA A 222 -6.76 4.54 -2.67
C ALA A 222 -6.95 3.62 -1.45
N ASN A 223 -5.99 2.73 -1.21
CA ASN A 223 -5.99 1.82 -0.08
C ASN A 223 -5.94 2.56 1.27
N GLU A 224 -5.11 3.61 1.37
CA GLU A 224 -5.00 4.43 2.58
C GLU A 224 -6.27 5.24 2.85
N LEU A 225 -6.86 5.85 1.84
CA LEU A 225 -8.09 6.62 1.96
C LEU A 225 -9.28 5.75 2.40
N VAL A 226 -9.44 4.56 1.80
CA VAL A 226 -10.46 3.60 2.24
C VAL A 226 -10.22 3.14 3.67
N ARG A 227 -8.97 2.86 4.05
CA ARG A 227 -8.60 2.52 5.44
C ARG A 227 -9.06 3.59 6.43
N ARG A 228 -9.05 4.86 6.02
CA ARG A 228 -9.47 6.02 6.82
C ARG A 228 -10.96 6.37 6.64
N GLY A 229 -11.73 5.49 6.03
CA GLY A 229 -13.19 5.56 5.93
C GLY A 229 -13.74 6.35 4.73
N ALA A 230 -12.90 6.72 3.76
CA ALA A 230 -13.36 7.37 2.53
C ALA A 230 -14.09 6.40 1.60
N GLU A 231 -15.06 6.91 0.85
CA GLU A 231 -15.65 6.25 -0.31
C GLU A 231 -14.82 6.58 -1.55
N VAL A 232 -13.98 5.64 -1.99
CA VAL A 232 -13.01 5.88 -3.07
C VAL A 232 -13.48 5.30 -4.40
N THR A 233 -13.55 6.16 -5.42
CA THR A 233 -13.67 5.75 -6.83
C THR A 233 -12.32 5.96 -7.50
N LEU A 234 -11.70 4.85 -7.92
CA LEU A 234 -10.41 4.80 -8.60
C LEU A 234 -10.61 4.56 -10.09
N ILE A 235 -10.32 5.55 -10.93
CA ILE A 235 -10.24 5.39 -12.38
C ILE A 235 -8.82 4.91 -12.70
N LEU A 236 -8.70 3.65 -13.13
CA LEU A 236 -7.43 2.96 -13.22
C LEU A 236 -7.11 2.61 -14.68
N GLY A 237 -6.03 3.18 -15.19
CA GLY A 237 -5.41 2.76 -16.45
C GLY A 237 -4.82 1.35 -16.36
N PRO A 238 -4.30 0.79 -17.47
CA PRO A 238 -3.80 -0.58 -17.50
C PRO A 238 -2.78 -0.87 -16.41
N SER A 239 -3.11 -1.81 -15.52
CA SER A 239 -2.30 -2.22 -14.39
C SER A 239 -2.51 -3.70 -14.08
N SER A 240 -1.42 -4.39 -13.71
CA SER A 240 -1.49 -5.75 -13.17
C SER A 240 -1.80 -5.76 -11.66
N LEU A 241 -1.73 -4.60 -11.02
CA LEU A 241 -1.95 -4.43 -9.59
C LEU A 241 -3.43 -4.27 -9.29
N ARG A 242 -3.85 -4.67 -8.09
CA ARG A 242 -5.24 -4.53 -7.63
C ARG A 242 -5.28 -3.80 -6.29
N PRO A 243 -6.16 -2.82 -6.11
CA PRO A 243 -6.40 -2.23 -4.80
C PRO A 243 -7.21 -3.20 -3.91
N ARG A 244 -7.49 -2.77 -2.68
CA ARG A 244 -8.41 -3.44 -1.75
C ARG A 244 -9.81 -3.56 -2.37
N GLU A 245 -10.57 -4.57 -1.92
CA GLU A 245 -11.92 -4.85 -2.46
C GLU A 245 -12.92 -3.72 -2.22
N GLU A 246 -12.71 -2.91 -1.19
CA GLU A 246 -13.59 -1.78 -0.84
C GLU A 246 -13.43 -0.58 -1.79
N VAL A 247 -12.38 -0.53 -2.61
CA VAL A 247 -12.18 0.52 -3.63
C VAL A 247 -13.05 0.24 -4.84
N ARG A 248 -13.92 1.19 -5.21
CA ARG A 248 -14.64 1.11 -6.48
C ARG A 248 -13.71 1.42 -7.64
N VAL A 249 -13.37 0.40 -8.42
CA VAL A 249 -12.47 0.54 -9.58
C VAL A 249 -13.27 0.70 -10.88
N ILE A 250 -12.92 1.73 -11.66
CA ILE A 250 -13.39 1.93 -13.02
C ILE A 250 -12.17 1.75 -13.95
N PRO A 251 -12.05 0.61 -14.66
CA PRO A 251 -10.93 0.38 -15.55
C PRO A 251 -11.08 1.17 -16.85
N VAL A 252 -10.01 1.79 -17.30
CA VAL A 252 -9.93 2.54 -18.56
C VAL A 252 -8.65 2.20 -19.30
N THR A 253 -8.56 2.53 -20.59
CA THR A 253 -7.39 2.29 -21.41
C THR A 253 -6.76 3.61 -21.89
N THR A 254 -7.56 4.54 -22.37
CA THR A 254 -7.10 5.78 -23.00
C THR A 254 -7.34 7.02 -22.11
N ALA A 255 -6.67 8.12 -22.46
CA ALA A 255 -6.87 9.42 -21.81
C ALA A 255 -8.32 9.93 -21.98
N GLU A 256 -8.91 9.70 -23.15
CA GLU A 256 -10.30 10.12 -23.42
C GLU A 256 -11.30 9.32 -22.57
N GLU A 257 -11.09 8.01 -22.41
CA GLU A 257 -11.90 7.19 -21.50
C GLU A 257 -11.73 7.66 -20.05
N MET A 258 -10.49 7.91 -19.60
CA MET A 258 -10.22 8.39 -18.24
C MET A 258 -10.89 9.74 -17.97
N LEU A 259 -10.87 10.67 -18.92
CA LEU A 259 -11.55 11.94 -18.79
C LEU A 259 -13.06 11.75 -18.67
N ARG A 260 -13.66 10.99 -19.59
CA ARG A 260 -15.12 10.75 -19.61
C ARG A 260 -15.62 10.16 -18.27
N GLU A 261 -14.96 9.11 -17.77
CA GLU A 261 -15.34 8.51 -16.50
C GLU A 261 -15.13 9.47 -15.31
N ALA A 262 -14.09 10.33 -15.38
CA ALA A 262 -13.84 11.31 -14.32
C ALA A 262 -14.87 12.46 -14.34
N GLU A 263 -15.33 12.87 -15.50
CA GLU A 263 -16.40 13.88 -15.66
C GLU A 263 -17.71 13.44 -15.00
N GLU A 264 -18.05 12.15 -15.09
CA GLU A 264 -19.26 11.61 -14.47
C GLU A 264 -19.22 11.63 -12.93
N VAL A 265 -18.02 11.57 -12.34
CA VAL A 265 -17.84 11.38 -10.89
C VAL A 265 -17.43 12.69 -10.18
N VAL A 266 -16.66 13.56 -10.84
CA VAL A 266 -16.01 14.72 -10.19
C VAL A 266 -17.00 15.70 -9.54
N GLY A 267 -18.21 15.81 -10.07
CA GLY A 267 -19.27 16.67 -9.53
C GLY A 267 -19.74 16.27 -8.14
N GLU A 268 -19.51 15.03 -7.71
CA GLU A 268 -20.06 14.47 -6.47
C GLU A 268 -19.00 14.28 -5.37
N VAL A 269 -17.71 14.46 -5.65
CA VAL A 269 -16.65 14.18 -4.70
C VAL A 269 -16.23 15.40 -3.87
N ASP A 270 -15.67 15.15 -2.70
CA ASP A 270 -15.09 16.17 -1.82
C ASP A 270 -13.60 16.37 -2.12
N LEU A 271 -12.92 15.31 -2.55
CA LEU A 271 -11.48 15.28 -2.83
C LEU A 271 -11.24 14.61 -4.19
N ALA A 272 -10.39 15.21 -5.03
CA ALA A 272 -9.89 14.57 -6.24
C ALA A 272 -8.36 14.55 -6.25
N ILE A 273 -7.77 13.37 -6.56
CA ILE A 273 -6.32 13.17 -6.63
C ILE A 273 -5.93 12.68 -8.03
N PHE A 274 -5.12 13.45 -8.72
CA PHE A 274 -4.70 13.18 -10.10
C PHE A 274 -3.29 12.56 -10.11
N ALA A 275 -3.21 11.24 -9.94
CA ALA A 275 -1.96 10.48 -9.87
C ALA A 275 -1.69 9.62 -11.13
N ALA A 276 -2.56 9.69 -12.14
CA ALA A 276 -2.37 8.99 -13.39
C ALA A 276 -1.21 9.56 -14.21
N ALA A 277 -0.49 8.68 -14.92
CA ALA A 277 0.53 9.05 -15.91
C ALA A 277 -0.11 9.05 -17.31
N VAL A 278 -0.82 10.12 -17.60
CA VAL A 278 -1.54 10.29 -18.87
C VAL A 278 -0.54 10.58 -19.99
N ALA A 279 -0.67 9.93 -21.15
CA ALA A 279 0.11 10.25 -22.33
C ALA A 279 -0.30 11.62 -22.89
N ASP A 280 0.69 12.49 -23.21
CA ASP A 280 0.42 13.83 -23.74
C ASP A 280 -0.15 13.82 -25.15
N TYR A 281 0.17 12.75 -25.92
CA TYR A 281 -0.20 12.61 -27.31
C TYR A 281 -0.78 11.23 -27.59
N ARG A 282 -1.70 11.17 -28.57
CA ARG A 282 -2.24 9.93 -29.14
C ARG A 282 -2.12 9.91 -30.66
N PRO A 283 -2.10 8.75 -31.32
CA PRO A 283 -2.24 8.67 -32.77
C PRO A 283 -3.54 9.34 -33.23
N ARG A 284 -3.46 10.14 -34.31
CA ARG A 284 -4.66 10.75 -34.93
C ARG A 284 -5.63 9.67 -35.42
N TYR A 285 -5.07 8.58 -35.93
CA TYR A 285 -5.82 7.45 -36.45
C TYR A 285 -5.33 6.16 -35.79
N THR A 286 -6.27 5.35 -35.29
CA THR A 286 -5.99 4.00 -34.81
C THR A 286 -6.27 3.01 -35.94
N HIS A 287 -5.32 2.13 -36.23
CA HIS A 287 -5.48 1.14 -37.25
C HIS A 287 -6.24 -0.08 -36.70
N ALA A 288 -7.28 -0.55 -37.45
CA ALA A 288 -8.08 -1.71 -37.06
C ALA A 288 -7.32 -3.02 -37.16
N GLU A 289 -6.28 -3.08 -38.00
CA GLU A 289 -5.42 -4.25 -38.19
C GLU A 289 -3.97 -3.90 -37.83
N LYS A 290 -3.21 -4.93 -37.44
CA LYS A 290 -1.78 -4.77 -37.16
C LYS A 290 -1.05 -4.23 -38.38
N LEU A 291 -0.37 -3.11 -38.26
CA LEU A 291 0.48 -2.54 -39.31
C LEU A 291 1.59 -3.52 -39.69
N LYS A 292 1.63 -3.93 -40.95
CA LYS A 292 2.63 -4.86 -41.51
C LYS A 292 3.88 -4.09 -41.94
N ARG A 293 5.04 -4.76 -41.86
CA ARG A 293 6.34 -4.18 -42.25
C ARG A 293 6.61 -4.28 -43.77
N GLU A 294 5.61 -4.56 -44.61
CA GLU A 294 5.81 -4.83 -46.00
C GLU A 294 6.34 -3.60 -46.77
N GLY A 295 7.65 -3.58 -47.05
CA GLY A 295 8.29 -2.64 -47.96
C GLY A 295 8.58 -1.24 -47.46
N GLN A 296 8.33 -0.96 -46.18
CA GLN A 296 8.64 0.33 -45.54
C GLN A 296 9.73 0.17 -44.50
N GLU A 297 10.82 0.94 -44.63
CA GLU A 297 11.89 1.02 -43.62
C GLU A 297 11.49 1.92 -42.44
N GLU A 298 10.58 2.89 -42.64
CA GLU A 298 10.14 3.88 -41.66
C GLU A 298 8.61 3.86 -41.52
N LEU A 299 8.12 4.14 -40.31
CA LEU A 299 6.72 4.32 -40.01
C LEU A 299 6.51 5.75 -39.45
N GLU A 300 5.79 6.56 -40.19
CA GLU A 300 5.36 7.87 -39.69
C GLU A 300 4.01 7.77 -38.95
N LEU A 301 3.93 8.36 -37.78
CA LEU A 301 2.70 8.47 -37.01
C LEU A 301 2.33 9.94 -36.81
N GLU A 302 1.15 10.32 -37.28
CA GLU A 302 0.59 11.64 -36.98
C GLU A 302 0.00 11.62 -35.56
N LEU A 303 0.53 12.48 -34.67
CA LEU A 303 0.09 12.56 -33.29
C LEU A 303 -0.74 13.80 -33.05
N VAL A 304 -1.78 13.68 -32.22
CA VAL A 304 -2.60 14.78 -31.72
C VAL A 304 -2.54 14.81 -30.20
N ARG A 305 -2.72 15.99 -29.62
CA ARG A 305 -2.72 16.14 -28.14
C ARG A 305 -3.89 15.42 -27.52
N ASN A 306 -3.64 14.76 -26.41
CA ASN A 306 -4.67 14.28 -25.49
C ASN A 306 -5.29 15.45 -24.70
N PRO A 307 -6.52 15.30 -24.22
CA PRO A 307 -7.11 16.27 -23.29
C PRO A 307 -6.29 16.32 -21.98
N ASP A 308 -6.11 17.52 -21.44
CA ASP A 308 -5.54 17.68 -20.10
C ASP A 308 -6.66 17.44 -19.06
N ILE A 309 -6.77 16.21 -18.60
CA ILE A 309 -7.82 15.75 -17.66
C ILE A 309 -7.87 16.67 -16.44
N ALA A 310 -6.72 16.92 -15.84
CA ALA A 310 -6.63 17.71 -14.62
C ALA A 310 -7.02 19.20 -14.84
N ALA A 311 -6.63 19.79 -15.97
CA ALA A 311 -7.03 21.16 -16.30
C ALA A 311 -8.52 21.25 -16.64
N THR A 312 -9.07 20.26 -17.35
CA THR A 312 -10.50 20.20 -17.69
C THR A 312 -11.35 20.13 -16.43
N LEU A 313 -11.05 19.19 -15.53
CA LEU A 313 -11.80 19.01 -14.30
C LEU A 313 -11.57 20.15 -13.29
N GLY A 314 -10.36 20.72 -13.29
CA GLY A 314 -10.02 21.89 -12.48
C GLY A 314 -10.85 23.13 -12.82
N ALA A 315 -11.28 23.27 -14.08
CA ALA A 315 -12.19 24.33 -14.50
C ALA A 315 -13.62 24.18 -13.94
N TRP A 316 -14.02 22.95 -13.59
CA TRP A 316 -15.35 22.63 -13.00
C TRP A 316 -15.33 22.50 -11.48
N LYS A 317 -14.17 22.64 -10.87
CA LYS A 317 -13.97 22.49 -9.43
C LYS A 317 -14.88 23.45 -8.66
N ARG A 318 -15.66 22.89 -7.72
CA ARG A 318 -16.45 23.68 -6.77
C ARG A 318 -15.58 24.23 -5.63
N PRO A 319 -15.98 25.33 -4.96
CA PRO A 319 -15.20 25.92 -3.85
C PRO A 319 -15.01 24.99 -2.64
N ASP A 320 -15.91 24.02 -2.44
CA ASP A 320 -15.90 23.05 -1.35
C ASP A 320 -15.07 21.77 -1.66
N GLN A 321 -14.54 21.63 -2.85
CA GLN A 321 -13.72 20.53 -3.28
C GLN A 321 -12.22 20.82 -3.07
N TYR A 322 -11.45 19.78 -2.76
CA TYR A 322 -9.99 19.84 -2.65
C TYR A 322 -9.33 19.00 -3.74
N PHE A 323 -8.49 19.61 -4.55
CA PHE A 323 -7.84 18.95 -5.69
C PHE A 323 -6.34 18.84 -5.48
N VAL A 324 -5.80 17.63 -5.65
CA VAL A 324 -4.37 17.32 -5.52
C VAL A 324 -3.83 16.80 -6.85
N GLY A 325 -2.79 17.45 -7.36
CA GLY A 325 -2.11 17.02 -8.59
C GLY A 325 -0.78 16.33 -8.28
N PHE A 326 -0.34 15.48 -9.20
CA PHE A 326 1.02 14.94 -9.23
C PHE A 326 1.83 15.59 -10.35
N ALA A 327 3.10 15.86 -10.08
CA ALA A 327 4.06 16.33 -11.07
C ALA A 327 5.36 15.53 -10.94
N LEU A 328 5.86 15.06 -12.07
CA LEU A 328 7.16 14.42 -12.18
C LEU A 328 8.08 15.36 -12.97
N GLU A 329 9.14 15.85 -12.33
CA GLU A 329 10.04 16.84 -12.93
C GLU A 329 11.49 16.35 -12.93
N SER A 330 12.24 16.81 -13.92
CA SER A 330 13.69 16.57 -13.99
C SER A 330 14.52 17.49 -13.09
N SER A 331 13.91 18.55 -12.56
CA SER A 331 14.50 19.45 -11.56
C SER A 331 13.43 19.92 -10.59
N VAL A 332 13.78 20.06 -9.29
CA VAL A 332 12.85 20.56 -8.27
C VAL A 332 12.64 22.07 -8.48
N GLY A 333 11.61 22.40 -9.27
CA GLY A 333 11.22 23.78 -9.52
C GLY A 333 9.98 24.16 -8.74
N VAL A 334 10.13 24.85 -7.59
CA VAL A 334 9.00 25.40 -6.80
C VAL A 334 8.08 26.26 -7.67
N GLU A 335 8.67 27.06 -8.55
CA GLU A 335 7.93 27.96 -9.45
C GLU A 335 7.10 27.17 -10.48
N GLU A 336 7.62 26.06 -11.00
CA GLU A 336 6.89 25.20 -11.94
C GLU A 336 5.71 24.49 -11.25
N ALA A 337 5.89 24.02 -10.01
CA ALA A 337 4.83 23.45 -9.20
C ALA A 337 3.71 24.48 -8.97
N LYS A 338 4.06 25.71 -8.57
CA LYS A 338 3.10 26.81 -8.40
C LYS A 338 2.35 27.14 -9.69
N ARG A 339 3.06 27.20 -10.82
CA ARG A 339 2.46 27.45 -12.12
C ARG A 339 1.42 26.36 -12.48
N LYS A 340 1.76 25.09 -12.29
CA LYS A 340 0.85 23.97 -12.52
C LYS A 340 -0.36 23.99 -11.59
N MET A 341 -0.18 24.33 -10.30
CA MET A 341 -1.29 24.51 -9.38
C MET A 341 -2.29 25.55 -9.84
N GLN A 342 -1.79 26.71 -10.31
CA GLN A 342 -2.66 27.78 -10.81
C GLN A 342 -3.38 27.38 -12.10
N GLN A 343 -2.65 26.80 -13.07
CA GLN A 343 -3.21 26.41 -14.37
C GLN A 343 -4.29 25.32 -14.26
N LYS A 344 -4.13 24.38 -13.32
CA LYS A 344 -5.03 23.24 -13.15
C LYS A 344 -5.98 23.40 -11.96
N ASN A 345 -5.97 24.56 -11.32
CA ASN A 345 -6.78 24.89 -10.15
C ASN A 345 -6.64 23.86 -8.99
N PHE A 346 -5.42 23.37 -8.76
CA PHE A 346 -5.12 22.50 -7.64
C PHE A 346 -4.97 23.28 -6.33
N ASP A 347 -5.32 22.65 -5.20
CA ASP A 347 -5.06 23.17 -3.85
C ASP A 347 -3.71 22.68 -3.31
N ALA A 348 -3.26 21.51 -3.77
CA ALA A 348 -1.95 20.97 -3.47
C ALA A 348 -1.34 20.25 -4.68
N ILE A 349 -0.02 20.13 -4.67
CA ILE A 349 0.72 19.35 -5.67
C ILE A 349 1.78 18.49 -4.99
N VAL A 350 1.85 17.25 -5.42
CA VAL A 350 2.86 16.27 -5.03
C VAL A 350 3.93 16.27 -6.10
N LEU A 351 5.11 16.72 -5.76
CA LEU A 351 6.25 16.80 -6.69
C LEU A 351 7.20 15.64 -6.43
N ASN A 352 7.48 14.87 -7.49
CA ASN A 352 8.52 13.83 -7.54
C ASN A 352 9.65 14.31 -8.42
N SER A 353 10.90 13.90 -8.14
CA SER A 353 12.06 14.17 -8.98
C SER A 353 12.59 12.89 -9.59
N LEU A 354 12.88 12.92 -10.90
CA LEU A 354 13.59 11.85 -11.60
C LEU A 354 15.08 11.77 -11.23
N GLN A 355 15.62 12.80 -10.58
CA GLN A 355 17.02 12.84 -10.14
C GLN A 355 17.25 12.06 -8.83
N ASP A 356 16.21 11.80 -8.05
CA ASP A 356 16.30 11.03 -6.82
C ASP A 356 16.42 9.53 -7.13
N ALA A 357 17.57 8.95 -6.81
CA ALA A 357 17.77 7.50 -6.97
C ALA A 357 16.74 6.72 -6.14
N GLY A 358 16.02 5.80 -6.78
CA GLY A 358 14.95 5.03 -6.13
C GLY A 358 13.57 5.69 -6.15
N ALA A 359 13.42 6.89 -6.72
CA ALA A 359 12.14 7.53 -6.96
C ALA A 359 11.74 7.42 -8.45
N GLY A 360 10.46 7.21 -8.75
CA GLY A 360 9.97 7.16 -10.12
C GLY A 360 8.89 6.11 -10.38
N PHE A 361 8.55 5.91 -11.66
CA PHE A 361 7.41 5.07 -12.06
C PHE A 361 7.60 3.58 -11.73
N ALA A 362 8.77 3.02 -12.03
CA ALA A 362 9.06 1.60 -11.86
C ALA A 362 9.65 1.24 -10.49
N CYS A 363 9.87 2.23 -9.61
CA CYS A 363 10.44 2.02 -8.28
C CYS A 363 9.35 1.69 -7.25
N GLU A 364 9.73 0.94 -6.22
CA GLU A 364 8.87 0.60 -5.08
C GLU A 364 8.82 1.71 -4.04
N THR A 365 9.86 2.53 -4.05
CA THR A 365 10.00 3.70 -3.19
C THR A 365 9.66 4.99 -3.94
N ASN A 366 9.42 6.04 -3.17
CA ASN A 366 9.24 7.38 -3.69
C ASN A 366 9.78 8.41 -2.70
N LYS A 367 10.19 9.56 -3.23
CA LYS A 367 10.55 10.74 -2.47
C LYS A 367 9.74 11.90 -3.02
N VAL A 368 8.99 12.57 -2.15
CA VAL A 368 8.06 13.62 -2.58
C VAL A 368 8.25 14.90 -1.79
N THR A 369 7.92 16.01 -2.44
CA THR A 369 7.73 17.30 -1.79
C THR A 369 6.30 17.76 -2.07
N LEU A 370 5.57 18.11 -1.01
CA LEU A 370 4.20 18.59 -1.08
C LEU A 370 4.19 20.11 -1.01
N PHE A 371 3.40 20.71 -1.89
CA PHE A 371 3.16 22.17 -1.91
C PHE A 371 1.67 22.39 -1.80
N ASP A 372 1.24 23.38 -1.02
CA ASP A 372 -0.13 23.85 -1.00
C ASP A 372 -0.28 25.26 -1.59
N ARG A 373 -1.52 25.64 -1.83
CA ARG A 373 -1.86 26.95 -2.41
C ARG A 373 -1.51 28.12 -1.48
N GLU A 374 -1.43 27.88 -0.17
CA GLU A 374 -1.11 28.88 0.85
C GLU A 374 0.40 29.11 1.00
N GLY A 375 1.22 28.34 0.30
CA GLY A 375 2.68 28.43 0.29
C GLY A 375 3.35 27.47 1.29
N GLY A 376 2.62 26.54 1.90
CA GLY A 376 3.17 25.46 2.70
C GLY A 376 4.00 24.50 1.87
N ILE A 377 5.15 24.09 2.40
CA ILE A 377 6.07 23.14 1.76
C ILE A 377 6.45 22.08 2.77
N GLU A 378 6.23 20.81 2.45
CA GLU A 378 6.66 19.67 3.26
C GLU A 378 7.45 18.69 2.39
N ALA A 379 8.72 18.47 2.72
CA ALA A 379 9.60 17.51 2.03
C ALA A 379 9.70 16.22 2.85
N TYR A 380 9.58 15.09 2.18
CA TYR A 380 9.66 13.77 2.79
C TYR A 380 10.86 13.00 2.25
N GLU A 381 11.47 12.19 3.11
CA GLU A 381 12.57 11.32 2.74
C GLU A 381 12.09 10.15 1.84
N LEU A 382 13.04 9.44 1.25
CA LEU A 382 12.78 8.26 0.43
C LEU A 382 12.14 7.16 1.29
N LYS A 383 10.92 6.75 0.94
CA LYS A 383 10.14 5.73 1.65
C LYS A 383 9.40 4.82 0.66
N SER A 384 8.80 3.72 1.15
CA SER A 384 7.86 2.94 0.34
C SER A 384 6.68 3.79 -0.14
N LYS A 385 6.09 3.44 -1.26
CA LYS A 385 4.93 4.17 -1.81
C LYS A 385 3.73 4.16 -0.86
N GLU A 386 3.58 3.12 -0.05
CA GLU A 386 2.56 3.03 0.99
C GLU A 386 2.81 4.03 2.13
N ALA A 387 4.07 4.20 2.55
CA ALA A 387 4.42 5.21 3.55
C ALA A 387 4.24 6.63 3.00
N VAL A 388 4.62 6.87 1.74
CA VAL A 388 4.38 8.15 1.05
C VAL A 388 2.87 8.43 0.90
N ALA A 389 2.06 7.40 0.63
CA ALA A 389 0.61 7.55 0.56
C ALA A 389 0.03 8.03 1.90
N ARG A 390 0.49 7.48 3.04
CA ARG A 390 0.11 7.98 4.37
C ARG A 390 0.49 9.44 4.56
N ASP A 391 1.74 9.82 4.26
CA ASP A 391 2.21 11.21 4.38
C ASP A 391 1.33 12.19 3.56
N ILE A 392 0.97 11.80 2.32
CA ILE A 392 0.11 12.62 1.45
C ILE A 392 -1.31 12.74 2.03
N VAL A 393 -1.89 11.62 2.48
CA VAL A 393 -3.25 11.60 3.04
C VAL A 393 -3.30 12.39 4.36
N ASP A 394 -2.27 12.29 5.21
CA ASP A 394 -2.12 13.11 6.42
C ASP A 394 -1.99 14.59 6.11
N PHE A 395 -1.19 14.93 5.10
CA PHE A 395 -1.06 16.32 4.64
C PHE A 395 -2.42 16.90 4.22
N VAL A 396 -3.18 16.15 3.41
CA VAL A 396 -4.51 16.56 2.93
C VAL A 396 -5.50 16.65 4.10
N ALA A 397 -5.50 15.69 5.04
CA ALA A 397 -6.37 15.72 6.22
C ALA A 397 -6.19 17.02 7.02
N ARG A 398 -4.93 17.40 7.31
CA ARG A 398 -4.63 18.65 8.02
C ARG A 398 -5.16 19.89 7.30
N ARG A 399 -5.17 19.92 5.96
CA ARG A 399 -5.70 21.04 5.15
C ARG A 399 -7.23 21.04 5.09
N LEU A 400 -7.85 19.88 5.18
CA LEU A 400 -9.31 19.74 5.25
C LEU A 400 -9.87 19.92 6.67
N GLY A 401 -9.02 20.01 7.69
CA GLY A 401 -9.43 20.11 9.09
C GLY A 401 -10.07 18.83 9.64
N LEU A 402 -9.58 17.67 9.13
CA LEU A 402 -10.04 16.34 9.52
C LEU A 402 -9.23 15.79 10.70
#